data_c856ff5b215385d8980004e7f576c354
#
_entry.id   c856ff5b215385d8980004e7f576c354
#
_cell.length_a   1.000
_cell.length_b   1.000
_cell.length_c   1.000
_cell.angle_alpha   90.00
_cell.angle_beta   90.00
_cell.angle_gamma   90.00
#
_symmetry.space_group_name_H-M   'P 1'
#
loop_
_entity.id
_entity.type
_entity.pdbx_description
1 polymer ?
#
loop_
_entity_poly.entity_id
_entity_poly.type
_entity_poly.pdbx_seq_one_letter_code
_entity_poly.pdbx_strand_id
1 'polypeptide(L)'
;PDPAARRSWSFVQMEEEAHRVAYALLQHFEPGQHVAVWSSNRPEWVMLEFGAALAGLVLVTVNPAYLAQELTHVLRQSKAAGVIVEDVYRGRDLLQVLQSVRGELPDLRTIVPLSTWSQVLACATQVSLPRVRPGDLAQIQYTSGTTGFPKGACLTHRGLANNGRLYADAIGRNEEDVWINAMPMFHTAGCGLATLGALQTGGAQVMAPGFDAG
;
A
#
# COMPACT_ATOMS: atom_id res chain seq x y z
N PRO A 1 9.51 -21.72 0.73
CA PRO A 1 9.32 -20.92 1.95
C PRO A 1 8.96 -21.85 3.10
N ASP A 2 9.60 -21.65 4.26
CA ASP A 2 9.34 -22.42 5.46
C ASP A 2 7.86 -22.26 5.88
N PRO A 3 7.07 -23.35 5.99
CA PRO A 3 5.69 -23.26 6.46
C PRO A 3 5.54 -22.67 7.86
N ALA A 4 6.57 -22.81 8.72
CA ALA A 4 6.59 -22.24 10.06
C ALA A 4 6.71 -20.69 10.06
N ALA A 5 7.16 -20.10 8.96
CA ALA A 5 7.26 -18.66 8.79
C ALA A 5 5.97 -18.02 8.23
N ARG A 6 4.93 -18.81 7.97
CA ARG A 6 3.65 -18.28 7.46
C ARG A 6 2.95 -17.48 8.54
N ARG A 7 2.57 -16.25 8.18
CA ARG A 7 1.66 -15.42 8.97
C ARG A 7 0.28 -15.49 8.33
N SER A 8 -0.78 -15.58 9.13
CA SER A 8 -2.16 -15.62 8.64
C SER A 8 -3.05 -14.72 9.49
N TRP A 9 -4.07 -14.16 8.86
CA TRP A 9 -5.09 -13.33 9.49
C TRP A 9 -6.45 -13.76 8.97
N SER A 10 -7.44 -13.85 9.84
CA SER A 10 -8.84 -13.89 9.44
C SER A 10 -9.27 -12.50 8.95
N PHE A 11 -10.42 -12.39 8.28
CA PHE A 11 -10.98 -11.09 7.89
C PHE A 11 -11.20 -10.17 9.09
N VAL A 12 -11.66 -10.71 10.22
CA VAL A 12 -11.83 -9.93 11.47
C VAL A 12 -10.49 -9.40 11.95
N GLN A 13 -9.45 -10.23 11.99
CA GLN A 13 -8.11 -9.79 12.38
C GLN A 13 -7.54 -8.75 11.42
N MET A 14 -7.80 -8.88 10.11
CA MET A 14 -7.38 -7.88 9.12
C MET A 14 -8.10 -6.54 9.32
N GLU A 15 -9.38 -6.56 9.67
CA GLU A 15 -10.15 -5.36 10.01
C GLU A 15 -9.60 -4.68 11.26
N GLU A 16 -9.32 -5.45 12.32
CA GLU A 16 -8.70 -4.94 13.55
C GLU A 16 -7.33 -4.30 13.26
N GLU A 17 -6.48 -4.96 12.50
CA GLU A 17 -5.17 -4.42 12.12
C GLU A 17 -5.30 -3.17 11.23
N ALA A 18 -6.25 -3.15 10.28
CA ALA A 18 -6.51 -1.96 9.47
C ALA A 18 -6.94 -0.76 10.33
N HIS A 19 -7.76 -0.97 11.35
CA HIS A 19 -8.13 0.07 12.30
C HIS A 19 -6.93 0.56 13.11
N ARG A 20 -6.09 -0.34 13.62
CA ARG A 20 -4.86 0.03 14.33
C ARG A 20 -3.93 0.86 13.45
N VAL A 21 -3.77 0.46 12.19
CA VAL A 21 -3.00 1.22 11.19
C VAL A 21 -3.61 2.60 10.96
N ALA A 22 -4.94 2.69 10.80
CA ALA A 22 -5.62 3.98 10.63
C ALA A 22 -5.37 4.92 11.81
N TYR A 23 -5.47 4.40 13.04
CA TYR A 23 -5.21 5.19 14.26
C TYR A 23 -3.74 5.65 14.33
N ALA A 24 -2.78 4.78 13.98
CA ALA A 24 -1.38 5.13 13.95
C ALA A 24 -1.08 6.21 12.90
N LEU A 25 -1.66 6.09 11.70
CA LEU A 25 -1.49 7.06 10.63
C LEU A 25 -2.08 8.43 11.00
N LEU A 26 -3.25 8.48 11.64
CA LEU A 26 -3.90 9.72 12.07
C LEU A 26 -3.16 10.47 13.19
N GLN A 27 -2.17 9.87 13.83
CA GLN A 27 -1.26 10.57 14.76
C GLN A 27 -0.21 11.42 14.04
N HIS A 28 0.05 11.11 12.77
CA HIS A 28 1.10 11.75 11.97
C HIS A 28 0.57 12.52 10.76
N PHE A 29 -0.64 12.18 10.31
CA PHE A 29 -1.22 12.70 9.08
C PHE A 29 -2.68 13.12 9.28
N GLU A 30 -3.11 14.08 8.48
CA GLU A 30 -4.50 14.53 8.43
C GLU A 30 -5.23 13.89 7.23
N PRO A 31 -6.55 13.65 7.31
CA PRO A 31 -7.35 13.17 6.18
C PRO A 31 -7.11 14.00 4.92
N GLY A 32 -6.99 13.33 3.77
CA GLY A 32 -6.68 13.93 2.48
C GLY A 32 -5.17 14.08 2.20
N GLN A 33 -4.29 13.89 3.18
CA GLN A 33 -2.85 13.89 2.92
C GLN A 33 -2.41 12.62 2.20
N HIS A 34 -1.31 12.72 1.48
CA HIS A 34 -0.75 11.63 0.69
C HIS A 34 0.38 10.95 1.45
N VAL A 35 0.30 9.62 1.55
CA VAL A 35 1.30 8.77 2.23
C VAL A 35 1.80 7.72 1.26
N ALA A 36 3.10 7.71 1.00
CA ALA A 36 3.71 6.77 0.10
C ALA A 36 4.06 5.45 0.80
N VAL A 37 3.87 4.33 0.10
CA VAL A 37 4.38 3.01 0.50
C VAL A 37 5.43 2.58 -0.51
N TRP A 38 6.67 2.46 -0.06
CA TRP A 38 7.82 2.06 -0.85
C TRP A 38 8.38 0.75 -0.33
N SER A 39 7.81 -0.34 -0.79
CA SER A 39 8.06 -1.68 -0.27
C SER A 39 7.72 -2.77 -1.28
N SER A 40 8.35 -3.93 -1.13
CA SER A 40 7.97 -5.18 -1.77
C SER A 40 6.65 -5.73 -1.22
N ASN A 41 6.20 -6.88 -1.78
CA ASN A 41 5.01 -7.57 -1.28
C ASN A 41 5.21 -8.07 0.14
N ARG A 42 4.33 -7.64 1.04
CA ARG A 42 4.33 -8.05 2.44
C ARG A 42 2.96 -7.79 3.08
N PRO A 43 2.59 -8.49 4.15
CA PRO A 43 1.27 -8.30 4.79
C PRO A 43 1.00 -6.88 5.24
N GLU A 44 2.04 -6.17 5.71
CA GLU A 44 1.94 -4.77 6.14
C GLU A 44 1.44 -3.86 5.02
N TRP A 45 1.69 -4.22 3.76
CA TRP A 45 1.19 -3.48 2.59
C TRP A 45 -0.34 -3.51 2.52
N VAL A 46 -0.95 -4.68 2.74
CA VAL A 46 -2.42 -4.85 2.78
C VAL A 46 -3.02 -4.06 3.94
N MET A 47 -2.40 -4.16 5.11
CA MET A 47 -2.83 -3.42 6.30
C MET A 47 -2.78 -1.90 6.08
N LEU A 48 -1.74 -1.42 5.39
CA LEU A 48 -1.58 -0.01 5.01
C LEU A 48 -2.62 0.43 3.99
N GLU A 49 -2.97 -0.41 3.02
CA GLU A 49 -3.99 -0.11 2.02
C GLU A 49 -5.34 0.16 2.68
N PHE A 50 -5.78 -0.73 3.57
CA PHE A 50 -7.05 -0.56 4.27
C PHE A 50 -6.99 0.49 5.37
N GLY A 51 -5.90 0.56 6.12
CA GLY A 51 -5.70 1.56 7.19
C GLY A 51 -5.66 2.99 6.64
N ALA A 52 -4.97 3.23 5.54
CA ALA A 52 -4.96 4.53 4.88
C ALA A 52 -6.36 4.90 4.35
N ALA A 53 -7.08 3.92 3.79
CA ALA A 53 -8.46 4.13 3.33
C ALA A 53 -9.39 4.53 4.49
N LEU A 54 -9.32 3.84 5.64
CA LEU A 54 -10.10 4.17 6.84
C LEU A 54 -9.72 5.54 7.42
N ALA A 55 -8.44 5.90 7.36
CA ALA A 55 -7.93 7.20 7.81
C ALA A 55 -8.25 8.35 6.84
N GLY A 56 -8.86 8.07 5.69
CA GLY A 56 -9.13 9.09 4.66
C GLY A 56 -7.86 9.65 4.02
N LEU A 57 -6.77 8.89 4.05
CA LEU A 57 -5.50 9.25 3.42
C LEU A 57 -5.43 8.73 1.99
N VAL A 58 -4.63 9.37 1.17
CA VAL A 58 -4.36 8.93 -0.19
C VAL A 58 -3.06 8.12 -0.22
N LEU A 59 -3.16 6.84 -0.53
CA LEU A 59 -2.00 5.96 -0.62
C LEU A 59 -1.26 6.18 -1.95
N VAL A 60 0.02 6.53 -1.89
CA VAL A 60 0.88 6.66 -3.08
C VAL A 60 1.70 5.40 -3.22
N THR A 61 1.47 4.65 -4.30
CA THR A 61 2.18 3.40 -4.52
C THR A 61 3.52 3.65 -5.19
N VAL A 62 4.61 3.13 -4.60
CA VAL A 62 5.96 3.35 -5.10
C VAL A 62 6.61 2.01 -5.43
N ASN A 63 7.11 1.89 -6.66
CA ASN A 63 7.85 0.70 -7.09
C ASN A 63 9.17 0.59 -6.28
N PRO A 64 9.40 -0.51 -5.54
CA PRO A 64 10.62 -0.68 -4.74
C PRO A 64 11.91 -0.71 -5.58
N ALA A 65 11.79 -0.91 -6.90
CA ALA A 65 12.93 -0.87 -7.81
C ALA A 65 13.34 0.55 -8.24
N TYR A 66 12.54 1.59 -7.94
CA TYR A 66 12.87 2.96 -8.34
C TYR A 66 14.21 3.42 -7.76
N LEU A 67 14.98 4.13 -8.58
CA LEU A 67 16.19 4.82 -8.20
C LEU A 67 15.86 6.22 -7.67
N ALA A 68 16.87 6.95 -7.22
CA ALA A 68 16.73 8.26 -6.61
C ALA A 68 15.91 9.27 -7.46
N GLN A 69 16.14 9.31 -8.76
CA GLN A 69 15.45 10.26 -9.66
C GLN A 69 13.94 9.95 -9.79
N GLU A 70 13.59 8.69 -9.98
CA GLU A 70 12.18 8.27 -10.09
C GLU A 70 11.47 8.44 -8.76
N LEU A 71 12.14 8.08 -7.66
CA LEU A 71 11.62 8.29 -6.31
C LEU A 71 11.33 9.77 -6.05
N THR A 72 12.30 10.65 -6.34
CA THR A 72 12.14 12.10 -6.18
C THR A 72 10.95 12.60 -7.00
N HIS A 73 10.85 12.18 -8.27
CA HIS A 73 9.75 12.57 -9.15
C HIS A 73 8.39 12.17 -8.56
N VAL A 74 8.24 10.91 -8.15
CA VAL A 74 6.99 10.37 -7.61
C VAL A 74 6.58 11.07 -6.32
N LEU A 75 7.50 11.19 -5.35
CA LEU A 75 7.20 11.79 -4.05
C LEU A 75 6.92 13.30 -4.16
N ARG A 76 7.64 14.00 -5.04
CA ARG A 76 7.45 15.43 -5.26
C ARG A 76 6.13 15.70 -6.00
N GLN A 77 5.84 14.96 -7.08
CA GLN A 77 4.63 15.15 -7.87
C GLN A 77 3.38 14.81 -7.06
N SER A 78 3.44 13.73 -6.28
CA SER A 78 2.33 13.33 -5.40
C SER A 78 2.22 14.21 -4.16
N LYS A 79 3.17 15.09 -3.87
CA LYS A 79 3.23 15.87 -2.62
C LYS A 79 3.11 14.97 -1.38
N ALA A 80 3.82 13.83 -1.40
CA ALA A 80 3.77 12.89 -0.31
C ALA A 80 4.23 13.53 1.02
N ALA A 81 3.35 13.54 2.00
CA ALA A 81 3.62 14.05 3.34
C ALA A 81 4.43 13.07 4.19
N GLY A 82 4.31 11.78 3.87
CA GLY A 82 5.06 10.72 4.51
C GLY A 82 5.43 9.58 3.57
N VAL A 83 6.45 8.81 3.98
CA VAL A 83 6.86 7.58 3.31
C VAL A 83 6.99 6.47 4.34
N ILE A 84 6.29 5.37 4.12
CA ILE A 84 6.49 4.10 4.82
C ILE A 84 7.37 3.26 3.92
N VAL A 85 8.56 2.90 4.41
CA VAL A 85 9.64 2.36 3.58
C VAL A 85 10.16 1.05 4.13
N GLU A 86 10.36 0.08 3.25
CA GLU A 86 11.13 -1.12 3.52
C GLU A 86 12.61 -0.74 3.64
N ASP A 87 13.29 -1.26 4.65
CA ASP A 87 14.67 -0.86 4.97
C ASP A 87 15.64 -1.27 3.85
N VAL A 88 15.52 -2.51 3.36
CA VAL A 88 16.39 -3.07 2.33
C VAL A 88 15.57 -3.82 1.29
N TYR A 89 15.76 -3.51 0.01
CA TYR A 89 15.16 -4.24 -1.10
C TYR A 89 16.24 -4.75 -2.06
N ARG A 90 16.34 -6.08 -2.24
CA ARG A 90 17.33 -6.75 -3.11
C ARG A 90 18.77 -6.25 -2.87
N GLY A 91 19.15 -6.12 -1.59
CA GLY A 91 20.48 -5.68 -1.17
C GLY A 91 20.71 -4.16 -1.23
N ARG A 92 19.71 -3.37 -1.66
CA ARG A 92 19.82 -1.91 -1.68
C ARG A 92 19.16 -1.32 -0.43
N ASP A 93 19.88 -0.47 0.27
CA ASP A 93 19.37 0.32 1.40
C ASP A 93 18.45 1.43 0.88
N LEU A 94 17.14 1.23 1.07
CA LEU A 94 16.12 2.19 0.61
C LEU A 94 16.08 3.43 1.48
N LEU A 95 16.40 3.31 2.77
CA LEU A 95 16.46 4.46 3.68
C LEU A 95 17.59 5.40 3.27
N GLN A 96 18.76 4.88 2.92
CA GLN A 96 19.88 5.67 2.44
C GLN A 96 19.50 6.40 1.14
N VAL A 97 18.84 5.73 0.20
CA VAL A 97 18.36 6.37 -1.04
C VAL A 97 17.36 7.49 -0.72
N LEU A 98 16.39 7.26 0.16
CA LEU A 98 15.41 8.26 0.55
C LEU A 98 16.07 9.48 1.23
N GLN A 99 17.04 9.24 2.11
CA GLN A 99 17.78 10.32 2.77
C GLN A 99 18.59 11.18 1.78
N SER A 100 19.16 10.54 0.75
CA SER A 100 19.93 11.28 -0.27
C SER A 100 19.10 12.29 -1.07
N VAL A 101 17.80 12.06 -1.20
CA VAL A 101 16.87 12.95 -1.95
C VAL A 101 15.96 13.79 -1.03
N ARG A 102 16.09 13.63 0.28
CA ARG A 102 15.22 14.28 1.27
C ARG A 102 15.14 15.79 1.10
N GLY A 103 16.25 16.45 0.75
CA GLY A 103 16.34 17.89 0.54
C GLY A 103 15.54 18.41 -0.66
N GLU A 104 15.17 17.54 -1.58
CA GLU A 104 14.37 17.87 -2.78
C GLU A 104 12.86 17.69 -2.56
N LEU A 105 12.43 17.22 -1.38
CA LEU A 105 11.07 16.82 -1.05
C LEU A 105 10.45 17.74 0.01
N PRO A 106 9.98 18.94 -0.37
CA PRO A 106 9.52 19.95 0.60
C PRO A 106 8.28 19.52 1.39
N ASP A 107 7.41 18.68 0.81
CA ASP A 107 6.19 18.20 1.45
C ASP A 107 6.43 17.03 2.41
N LEU A 108 7.54 16.28 2.24
CA LEU A 108 7.84 15.09 3.02
C LEU A 108 8.23 15.48 4.46
N ARG A 109 7.42 15.09 5.44
CA ARG A 109 7.66 15.38 6.86
C ARG A 109 8.04 14.12 7.66
N THR A 110 7.42 13.00 7.33
CA THR A 110 7.50 11.77 8.13
C THR A 110 8.08 10.63 7.30
N ILE A 111 9.05 9.92 7.85
CA ILE A 111 9.61 8.67 7.28
C ILE A 111 9.45 7.60 8.34
N VAL A 112 8.80 6.50 7.98
CA VAL A 112 8.57 5.36 8.86
C VAL A 112 9.22 4.13 8.25
N PRO A 113 10.35 3.66 8.78
CA PRO A 113 10.93 2.38 8.39
C PRO A 113 10.02 1.22 8.82
N LEU A 114 9.84 0.23 7.95
CA LEU A 114 9.03 -0.95 8.29
C LEU A 114 9.64 -1.82 9.39
N SER A 115 10.95 -1.70 9.66
CA SER A 115 11.58 -2.29 10.85
C SER A 115 11.03 -1.74 12.17
N THR A 116 10.52 -0.51 12.19
CA THR A 116 9.92 0.12 13.38
C THR A 116 8.39 0.02 13.40
N TRP A 117 7.78 -0.68 12.44
CA TRP A 117 6.33 -0.72 12.26
C TRP A 117 5.56 -1.20 13.49
N SER A 118 6.04 -2.25 14.14
CA SER A 118 5.42 -2.77 15.38
C SER A 118 5.40 -1.74 16.51
N GLN A 119 6.42 -0.90 16.61
CA GLN A 119 6.50 0.17 17.61
C GLN A 119 5.49 1.28 17.28
N VAL A 120 5.36 1.65 16.00
CA VAL A 120 4.38 2.63 15.53
C VAL A 120 2.96 2.17 15.86
N LEU A 121 2.64 0.90 15.61
CA LEU A 121 1.34 0.33 15.95
C LEU A 121 1.10 0.22 17.47
N ALA A 122 2.14 -0.07 18.26
CA ALA A 122 2.01 -0.16 19.70
C ALA A 122 1.68 1.18 20.37
N CYS A 123 2.08 2.29 19.76
CA CYS A 123 1.78 3.64 20.22
C CYS A 123 0.44 4.18 19.70
N ALA A 124 -0.27 3.43 18.85
CA ALA A 124 -1.54 3.87 18.27
C ALA A 124 -2.63 3.98 19.34
N THR A 125 -3.24 5.15 19.42
CA THR A 125 -4.41 5.40 20.29
C THR A 125 -5.66 5.52 19.43
N GLN A 126 -6.75 4.91 19.88
CA GLN A 126 -8.02 4.96 19.17
C GLN A 126 -8.52 6.40 19.05
N VAL A 127 -8.87 6.81 17.84
CA VAL A 127 -9.44 8.12 17.51
C VAL A 127 -10.68 7.94 16.63
N SER A 128 -11.50 8.99 16.53
CA SER A 128 -12.62 8.99 15.57
C SER A 128 -12.10 8.97 14.16
N LEU A 129 -12.55 8.00 13.37
CA LEU A 129 -12.20 7.94 11.96
C LEU A 129 -13.00 8.97 11.14
N PRO A 130 -12.41 9.56 10.12
CA PRO A 130 -13.08 10.50 9.24
C PRO A 130 -14.17 9.81 8.41
N ARG A 131 -15.12 10.60 7.93
CA ARG A 131 -16.11 10.10 6.98
C ARG A 131 -15.53 10.09 5.58
N VAL A 132 -15.22 8.92 5.05
CA VAL A 132 -14.73 8.71 3.69
C VAL A 132 -15.91 8.45 2.74
N ARG A 133 -15.88 9.06 1.56
CA ARG A 133 -16.92 8.93 0.53
C ARG A 133 -16.41 8.06 -0.63
N PRO A 134 -17.28 7.33 -1.33
CA PRO A 134 -16.88 6.51 -2.46
C PRO A 134 -16.16 7.26 -3.60
N GLY A 135 -16.44 8.56 -3.75
CA GLY A 135 -15.80 9.41 -4.74
C GLY A 135 -14.49 10.04 -4.32
N ASP A 136 -14.11 9.91 -3.04
CA ASP A 136 -12.85 10.47 -2.54
C ASP A 136 -11.67 9.69 -3.14
N LEU A 137 -10.53 10.37 -3.27
CA LEU A 137 -9.30 9.79 -3.77
C LEU A 137 -8.75 8.78 -2.75
N ALA A 138 -8.49 7.56 -3.20
CA ALA A 138 -7.96 6.48 -2.38
C ALA A 138 -6.48 6.22 -2.63
N GLN A 139 -6.08 6.20 -3.92
CA GLN A 139 -4.71 5.89 -4.29
C GLN A 139 -4.23 6.74 -5.47
N ILE A 140 -2.92 6.97 -5.52
CA ILE A 140 -2.20 7.45 -6.71
C ILE A 140 -1.23 6.34 -7.12
N GLN A 141 -1.48 5.75 -8.29
CA GLN A 141 -0.64 4.70 -8.83
C GLN A 141 0.19 5.21 -9.99
N TYR A 142 1.51 4.95 -9.93
CA TYR A 142 2.43 5.39 -10.96
C TYR A 142 2.64 4.32 -12.02
N THR A 143 2.40 4.70 -13.27
CA THR A 143 2.60 3.84 -14.44
C THR A 143 3.87 4.25 -15.19
N SER A 144 4.57 3.28 -15.79
CA SER A 144 5.67 3.57 -16.72
C SER A 144 5.11 4.32 -17.93
N GLY A 145 5.33 5.64 -17.96
CA GLY A 145 4.93 6.44 -19.12
C GLY A 145 5.78 6.13 -20.34
N THR A 146 5.17 6.12 -21.53
CA THR A 146 5.87 5.99 -22.83
C THR A 146 6.75 7.20 -23.16
N THR A 147 6.69 8.27 -22.38
CA THR A 147 7.30 9.59 -22.64
C THR A 147 8.29 10.04 -21.57
N GLY A 148 8.90 9.15 -20.78
CA GLY A 148 9.88 9.51 -19.75
C GLY A 148 9.42 9.15 -18.33
N PHE A 149 9.25 10.12 -17.45
CA PHE A 149 8.91 9.88 -16.04
C PHE A 149 7.53 9.23 -15.83
N PRO A 150 7.37 8.42 -14.77
CA PRO A 150 6.09 7.81 -14.41
C PRO A 150 4.97 8.85 -14.23
N LYS A 151 3.75 8.47 -14.63
CA LYS A 151 2.54 9.30 -14.48
C LYS A 151 1.67 8.75 -13.35
N GLY A 152 1.21 9.62 -12.45
CA GLY A 152 0.33 9.26 -11.35
C GLY A 152 -1.14 9.20 -11.79
N ALA A 153 -1.72 8.01 -11.79
CA ALA A 153 -3.16 7.80 -12.00
C ALA A 153 -3.88 7.91 -10.65
N CYS A 154 -4.85 8.83 -10.58
CA CYS A 154 -5.68 9.06 -9.39
C CYS A 154 -6.86 8.09 -9.38
N LEU A 155 -6.97 7.26 -8.36
CA LEU A 155 -7.99 6.21 -8.23
C LEU A 155 -8.88 6.50 -7.01
N THR A 156 -10.20 6.51 -7.21
CA THR A 156 -11.17 6.68 -6.13
C THR A 156 -11.47 5.36 -5.43
N HIS A 157 -12.00 5.42 -4.19
CA HIS A 157 -12.47 4.24 -3.46
C HIS A 157 -13.45 3.41 -4.28
N ARG A 158 -14.45 4.07 -4.92
CA ARG A 158 -15.41 3.40 -5.79
C ARG A 158 -14.74 2.72 -6.99
N GLY A 159 -13.79 3.40 -7.62
CA GLY A 159 -13.08 2.87 -8.79
C GLY A 159 -12.31 1.60 -8.45
N LEU A 160 -11.57 1.61 -7.35
CA LEU A 160 -10.81 0.46 -6.88
C LEU A 160 -11.71 -0.70 -6.46
N ALA A 161 -12.72 -0.44 -5.62
CA ALA A 161 -13.65 -1.46 -5.15
C ALA A 161 -14.41 -2.12 -6.31
N ASN A 162 -14.97 -1.31 -7.23
CA ASN A 162 -15.67 -1.85 -8.38
C ASN A 162 -14.75 -2.65 -9.31
N ASN A 163 -13.51 -2.20 -9.50
CA ASN A 163 -12.57 -2.91 -10.36
C ASN A 163 -12.21 -4.29 -9.80
N GLY A 164 -11.96 -4.39 -8.49
CA GLY A 164 -11.72 -5.67 -7.82
C GLY A 164 -12.93 -6.60 -7.94
N ARG A 165 -14.15 -6.09 -7.70
CA ARG A 165 -15.39 -6.84 -7.83
C ARG A 165 -15.64 -7.34 -9.25
N LEU A 166 -15.61 -6.44 -10.23
CA LEU A 166 -15.85 -6.79 -11.63
C LEU A 166 -14.82 -7.77 -12.18
N TYR A 167 -13.57 -7.65 -11.75
CA TYR A 167 -12.53 -8.61 -12.10
C TYR A 167 -12.84 -10.00 -11.53
N ALA A 168 -13.19 -10.08 -10.24
CA ALA A 168 -13.55 -11.35 -9.59
C ALA A 168 -14.75 -12.03 -10.27
N ASP A 169 -15.79 -11.26 -10.55
CA ASP A 169 -16.99 -11.73 -11.26
C ASP A 169 -16.64 -12.23 -12.69
N ALA A 170 -15.80 -11.49 -13.41
CA ALA A 170 -15.41 -11.85 -14.78
C ALA A 170 -14.60 -13.15 -14.88
N ILE A 171 -13.83 -13.50 -13.84
CA ILE A 171 -13.07 -14.76 -13.78
C ILE A 171 -13.78 -15.86 -12.98
N GLY A 172 -15.03 -15.61 -12.55
CA GLY A 172 -15.89 -16.58 -11.89
C GLY A 172 -15.42 -17.01 -10.49
N ARG A 173 -14.82 -16.08 -9.72
CA ARG A 173 -14.33 -16.36 -8.38
C ARG A 173 -15.40 -16.19 -7.30
N ASN A 174 -15.29 -17.02 -6.25
CA ASN A 174 -16.21 -17.04 -5.10
C ASN A 174 -15.46 -17.27 -3.78
N GLU A 175 -16.20 -17.48 -2.69
CA GLU A 175 -15.67 -17.65 -1.33
C GLU A 175 -14.86 -18.94 -1.12
N GLU A 176 -15.01 -19.94 -1.98
CA GLU A 176 -14.28 -21.22 -1.88
C GLU A 176 -12.87 -21.11 -2.50
N ASP A 177 -12.61 -20.05 -3.25
CA ASP A 177 -11.35 -19.87 -3.97
C ASP A 177 -10.19 -19.42 -3.08
N VAL A 178 -9.00 -19.91 -3.43
CA VAL A 178 -7.72 -19.42 -2.89
C VAL A 178 -7.01 -18.60 -3.95
N TRP A 179 -6.86 -17.31 -3.69
CA TRP A 179 -6.18 -16.36 -4.55
C TRP A 179 -4.67 -16.35 -4.27
N ILE A 180 -3.87 -16.81 -5.22
CA ILE A 180 -2.41 -16.69 -5.11
C ILE A 180 -2.00 -15.36 -5.70
N ASN A 181 -1.62 -14.41 -4.85
CA ASN A 181 -1.18 -13.08 -5.25
C ASN A 181 0.35 -12.99 -5.28
N ALA A 182 0.93 -13.22 -6.45
CA ALA A 182 2.35 -12.97 -6.73
C ALA A 182 2.58 -11.62 -7.45
N MET A 183 1.49 -10.90 -7.75
CA MET A 183 1.55 -9.60 -8.43
C MET A 183 2.07 -8.52 -7.48
N PRO A 184 2.82 -7.53 -8.00
CA PRO A 184 3.34 -6.45 -7.17
C PRO A 184 2.21 -5.64 -6.51
N MET A 185 2.28 -5.45 -5.20
CA MET A 185 1.29 -4.68 -4.45
C MET A 185 1.32 -3.18 -4.78
N PHE A 186 2.44 -2.66 -5.27
CA PHE A 186 2.51 -1.27 -5.76
C PHE A 186 1.79 -1.05 -7.10
N HIS A 187 1.25 -2.10 -7.72
CA HIS A 187 0.51 -2.07 -8.98
C HIS A 187 -0.93 -2.52 -8.77
N THR A 188 -1.86 -1.98 -9.57
CA THR A 188 -3.31 -2.30 -9.52
C THR A 188 -3.58 -3.81 -9.58
N ALA A 189 -2.76 -4.58 -10.29
CA ALA A 189 -2.93 -6.02 -10.38
C ALA A 189 -2.80 -6.72 -9.00
N GLY A 190 -1.87 -6.26 -8.15
CA GLY A 190 -1.69 -6.82 -6.80
C GLY A 190 -2.69 -6.26 -5.79
N CYS A 191 -2.68 -4.94 -5.59
CA CYS A 191 -3.54 -4.31 -4.59
C CYS A 191 -5.03 -4.25 -5.03
N GLY A 192 -5.31 -3.83 -6.25
CA GLY A 192 -6.68 -3.63 -6.74
C GLY A 192 -7.37 -4.91 -7.18
N LEU A 193 -6.78 -5.68 -8.11
CA LEU A 193 -7.46 -6.84 -8.69
C LEU A 193 -7.41 -8.05 -7.76
N ALA A 194 -6.20 -8.47 -7.35
CA ALA A 194 -6.05 -9.67 -6.54
C ALA A 194 -6.52 -9.46 -5.09
N THR A 195 -6.05 -8.40 -4.42
CA THR A 195 -6.38 -8.19 -2.99
C THR A 195 -7.82 -7.77 -2.79
N LEU A 196 -8.32 -6.76 -3.51
CA LEU A 196 -9.72 -6.35 -3.36
C LEU A 196 -10.70 -7.36 -3.96
N GLY A 197 -10.29 -8.10 -5.00
CA GLY A 197 -11.09 -9.19 -5.55
C GLY A 197 -11.30 -10.31 -4.53
N ALA A 198 -10.21 -10.78 -3.91
CA ALA A 198 -10.28 -11.82 -2.86
C ALA A 198 -11.12 -11.37 -1.67
N LEU A 199 -10.93 -10.13 -1.19
CA LEU A 199 -11.72 -9.59 -0.09
C LEU A 199 -13.22 -9.58 -0.41
N GLN A 200 -13.61 -9.13 -1.59
CA GLN A 200 -15.03 -8.96 -1.96
C GLN A 200 -15.73 -10.26 -2.29
N THR A 201 -14.99 -11.31 -2.66
CA THR A 201 -15.54 -12.66 -2.83
C THR A 201 -15.60 -13.44 -1.52
N GLY A 202 -14.93 -12.99 -0.46
CA GLY A 202 -14.77 -13.76 0.78
C GLY A 202 -13.76 -14.90 0.66
N GLY A 203 -13.06 -15.00 -0.47
CA GLY A 203 -12.04 -16.02 -0.72
C GLY A 203 -10.76 -15.80 0.08
N ALA A 204 -9.99 -16.85 0.29
CA ALA A 204 -8.69 -16.73 0.94
C ALA A 204 -7.64 -16.13 -0.01
N GLN A 205 -6.71 -15.33 0.52
CA GLN A 205 -5.56 -14.83 -0.25
C GLN A 205 -4.25 -15.38 0.31
N VAL A 206 -3.41 -15.90 -0.56
CA VAL A 206 -2.01 -16.23 -0.26
C VAL A 206 -1.12 -15.25 -0.99
N MET A 207 -0.39 -14.43 -0.23
CA MET A 207 0.55 -13.45 -0.80
C MET A 207 1.95 -14.07 -0.89
N ALA A 208 2.53 -14.02 -2.08
CA ALA A 208 3.94 -14.32 -2.28
C ALA A 208 4.79 -13.03 -2.16
N PRO A 209 6.01 -13.10 -1.60
CA PRO A 209 6.91 -11.95 -1.50
C PRO A 209 7.26 -11.35 -2.87
N GLY A 210 7.20 -12.15 -3.91
CA GLY A 210 7.45 -11.76 -5.30
C GLY A 210 7.37 -12.98 -6.20
N PHE A 211 7.43 -12.74 -7.50
CA PHE A 211 7.54 -13.78 -8.52
C PHE A 211 9.02 -14.02 -8.80
N ASP A 212 9.43 -15.28 -8.73
CA ASP A 212 10.74 -15.75 -9.18
C ASP A 212 10.49 -16.86 -10.20
N ALA A 213 11.07 -16.71 -11.37
CA ALA A 213 10.91 -17.67 -12.47
C ALA A 213 11.89 -18.87 -12.40
N GLY A 214 12.78 -18.91 -11.37
CA GLY A 214 13.79 -19.96 -11.19
C GLY A 214 15.09 -19.70 -11.93
#